data_79fc3abc14f60136834257bcb3be369c
#
_entry.id   79fc3abc14f60136834257bcb3be369c
#
_cell.length_a   1.000
_cell.length_b   1.000
_cell.length_c   1.000
_cell.angle_alpha   90.00
_cell.angle_beta   90.00
_cell.angle_gamma   90.00
#
_symmetry.space_group_name_H-M   'P 1'
#
loop_
_entity.id
_entity.type
_entity.pdbx_description
1 polymer ?
#
loop_
_entity_poly.entity_id
_entity_poly.type
_entity_poly.pdbx_seq_one_letter_code
_entity_poly.pdbx_strand_id
1 'polypeptide(L)'
;MSGGSNGSATRNDKWLFHARFYRTRALAQAAASAGKVRLNGIRVGKPAQTLKPGDILTLGRGGEILALRVLALAERRGSAPEAQRLYEIVAD
;
A
#
# COMPACT_ATOMS: atom_id res chain seq x y z
N MET A 1 -20.14 -13.50 -1.84
CA MET A 1 -19.74 -12.83 -1.77
C MET A 1 -19.52 -12.14 -1.83
N SER A 2 -19.51 -12.02 -1.98
CA SER A 2 -19.16 -11.25 -2.13
C SER A 2 -18.87 -10.55 -1.78
N GLY A 3 -18.83 -10.65 -1.80
CA GLY A 3 -18.46 -9.86 -1.62
C GLY A 3 -18.34 -9.13 -1.10
N GLY A 4 -18.64 -9.10 -0.79
CA GLY A 4 -18.46 -8.08 -0.19
C GLY A 4 -17.36 -7.60 -0.18
N SER A 5 -16.91 -7.74 -0.43
CA SER A 5 -15.79 -7.25 -0.30
C SER A 5 -15.54 -5.87 -0.29
N ASN A 6 -16.47 -5.09 -0.27
CA ASN A 6 -16.25 -3.71 -0.37
C ASN A 6 -15.40 -3.14 0.73
N GLY A 7 -15.54 -3.59 1.94
CA GLY A 7 -14.77 -3.10 3.04
C GLY A 7 -13.40 -3.71 3.17
N SER A 8 -13.09 -4.68 2.32
CA SER A 8 -11.86 -5.45 2.49
C SER A 8 -10.80 -5.14 1.45
N ALA A 9 -11.00 -4.09 0.65
CA ALA A 9 -10.02 -3.70 -0.36
C ALA A 9 -9.98 -2.19 -0.46
N THR A 10 -8.79 -1.65 -0.74
CA THR A 10 -8.57 -0.22 -0.85
C THR A 10 -7.57 0.02 -1.99
N ARG A 11 -7.71 1.15 -2.67
CA ARG A 11 -6.75 1.55 -3.70
C ARG A 11 -5.36 1.61 -3.08
N ASN A 12 -4.37 1.12 -3.82
CA ASN A 12 -3.02 1.07 -3.29
C ASN A 12 -2.46 2.47 -3.02
N ASP A 13 -2.75 3.45 -3.87
CA ASP A 13 -2.25 4.81 -3.64
C ASP A 13 -2.83 5.41 -2.36
N LYS A 14 -4.10 5.15 -2.11
CA LYS A 14 -4.77 5.64 -0.91
C LYS A 14 -4.19 4.97 0.33
N TRP A 15 -4.01 3.66 0.28
CA TRP A 15 -3.46 2.93 1.42
C TRP A 15 -2.03 3.35 1.71
N LEU A 16 -1.21 3.52 0.67
CA LEU A 16 0.18 3.94 0.85
C LEU A 16 0.28 5.30 1.50
N PHE A 17 -0.64 6.20 1.15
CA PHE A 17 -0.71 7.51 1.79
C PHE A 17 -1.18 7.38 3.24
N HIS A 18 -2.22 6.57 3.50
CA HIS A 18 -2.73 6.39 4.85
C HIS A 18 -1.70 5.73 5.76
N ALA A 19 -0.89 4.82 5.22
CA ALA A 19 0.15 4.14 5.99
C ALA A 19 1.43 4.98 6.12
N ARG A 20 1.41 6.20 5.59
CA ARG A 20 2.49 7.18 5.71
C ARG A 20 3.78 6.80 4.98
N PHE A 21 3.69 5.98 3.94
CA PHE A 21 4.85 5.69 3.10
C PHE A 21 5.15 6.83 2.14
N TYR A 22 4.15 7.66 1.84
CA TYR A 22 4.32 8.83 0.99
C TYR A 22 3.68 10.03 1.66
N ARG A 23 4.34 11.18 1.48
CA ARG A 23 3.92 12.40 2.15
C ARG A 23 2.58 12.92 1.63
N THR A 24 2.30 12.68 0.35
CA THR A 24 1.03 13.09 -0.25
C THR A 24 0.49 11.93 -1.07
N ARG A 25 -0.82 11.99 -1.35
CA ARG A 25 -1.44 10.98 -2.18
C ARG A 25 -0.93 11.07 -3.61
N ALA A 26 -0.62 12.29 -4.08
CA ALA A 26 -0.07 12.47 -5.42
C ALA A 26 1.27 11.76 -5.57
N LEU A 27 2.11 11.78 -4.53
CA LEU A 27 3.38 11.07 -4.56
C LEU A 27 3.16 9.57 -4.62
N ALA A 28 2.17 9.05 -3.89
CA ALA A 28 1.84 7.63 -3.94
C ALA A 28 1.35 7.24 -5.34
N GLN A 29 0.53 8.08 -5.95
CA GLN A 29 0.05 7.84 -7.30
C GLN A 29 1.20 7.82 -8.30
N ALA A 30 2.12 8.77 -8.15
CA ALA A 30 3.27 8.84 -9.04
C ALA A 30 4.15 7.60 -8.92
N ALA A 31 4.34 7.11 -7.70
CA ALA A 31 5.16 5.91 -7.50
C ALA A 31 4.51 4.70 -8.15
N ALA A 32 3.19 4.54 -8.00
CA ALA A 32 2.49 3.43 -8.62
C ALA A 32 2.57 3.53 -10.14
N SER A 33 2.36 4.72 -10.69
CA SER A 33 2.41 4.93 -12.14
C SER A 33 3.81 4.70 -12.70
N ALA A 34 4.83 5.00 -11.90
CA ALA A 34 6.22 4.82 -12.34
C ALA A 34 6.70 3.38 -12.21
N GLY A 35 5.85 2.47 -11.74
CA GLY A 35 6.23 1.08 -11.61
C GLY A 35 7.06 0.77 -10.39
N LYS A 36 7.04 1.63 -9.39
CA LYS A 36 7.83 1.46 -8.17
C LYS A 36 7.10 0.65 -7.11
N VAL A 37 5.89 0.21 -7.39
CA VAL A 37 5.07 -0.54 -6.44
C VAL A 37 4.75 -1.90 -7.06
N ARG A 38 4.98 -2.96 -6.31
CA ARG A 38 4.59 -4.31 -6.70
C ARG A 38 3.65 -4.88 -5.66
N LEU A 39 2.66 -5.61 -6.12
CA LEU A 39 1.69 -6.26 -5.25
C LEU A 39 1.81 -7.76 -5.49
N ASN A 40 2.19 -8.49 -4.45
CA ASN A 40 2.41 -9.93 -4.54
C ASN A 40 3.36 -10.30 -5.68
N GLY A 41 4.41 -9.46 -5.85
CA GLY A 41 5.43 -9.69 -6.84
C GLY A 41 5.12 -9.16 -8.23
N ILE A 42 3.92 -8.62 -8.43
CA ILE A 42 3.49 -8.17 -9.74
C ILE A 42 3.42 -6.64 -9.74
N ARG A 43 4.01 -6.02 -10.77
CA ARG A 43 4.01 -4.57 -10.88
C ARG A 43 2.59 -4.03 -10.90
N VAL A 44 2.34 -3.03 -10.05
CA VAL A 44 1.06 -2.34 -10.03
C VAL A 44 0.99 -1.43 -11.25
N GLY A 45 0.00 -1.65 -12.11
CA GLY A 45 -0.11 -0.88 -13.34
C GLY A 45 -0.87 0.41 -13.20
N LYS A 46 -1.68 0.53 -12.14
CA LYS A 46 -2.54 1.71 -11.96
C LYS A 46 -2.61 2.08 -10.49
N PRO A 47 -2.61 3.39 -10.17
CA PRO A 47 -2.79 3.81 -8.78
C PRO A 47 -4.09 3.33 -8.16
N ALA A 48 -5.11 3.11 -8.97
CA ALA A 48 -6.42 2.66 -8.47
C ALA A 48 -6.48 1.17 -8.17
N GLN A 49 -5.47 0.41 -8.55
CA GLN A 49 -5.46 -1.03 -8.28
C GLN A 49 -5.57 -1.26 -6.77
N THR A 50 -6.46 -2.16 -6.36
CA THR A 50 -6.75 -2.34 -4.95
C THR A 50 -5.83 -3.38 -4.31
N LEU A 51 -5.70 -3.27 -2.99
CA LEU A 51 -5.00 -4.25 -2.18
C LEU A 51 -5.88 -4.61 -1.00
N LYS A 52 -5.53 -5.68 -0.30
CA LYS A 52 -6.29 -6.15 0.84
C LYS A 52 -5.36 -6.72 1.89
N PRO A 53 -5.82 -6.92 3.12
CA PRO A 53 -4.98 -7.53 4.15
C PRO A 53 -4.44 -8.87 3.68
N GLY A 54 -3.19 -9.13 4.01
CA GLY A 54 -2.50 -10.34 3.58
C GLY A 54 -1.64 -10.15 2.34
N ASP A 55 -1.90 -9.10 1.57
CA ASP A 55 -1.09 -8.83 0.38
C ASP A 55 0.31 -8.37 0.77
N ILE A 56 1.28 -8.69 -0.07
CA ILE A 56 2.67 -8.26 0.10
C ILE A 56 2.93 -7.13 -0.89
N LEU A 57 3.35 -5.99 -0.37
CA LEU A 57 3.73 -4.84 -1.18
C LEU A 57 5.25 -4.71 -1.18
N THR A 58 5.80 -4.40 -2.36
CA THR A 58 7.21 -4.09 -2.49
C THR A 58 7.32 -2.69 -3.06
N LEU A 59 8.05 -1.83 -2.36
CA LEU A 59 8.19 -0.42 -2.73
C LEU A 59 9.64 -0.14 -3.07
N GLY A 60 9.87 0.53 -4.21
CA GLY A 60 11.19 1.02 -4.55
C GLY A 60 11.30 2.49 -4.14
N ARG A 61 12.22 2.81 -3.25
CA ARG A 61 12.41 4.16 -2.74
C ARG A 61 13.89 4.46 -2.61
N GLY A 62 14.32 5.50 -3.30
CA GLY A 62 15.69 5.99 -3.12
C GLY A 62 16.76 4.94 -3.32
N GLY A 63 16.57 4.01 -4.24
CA GLY A 63 17.55 2.96 -4.48
C GLY A 63 17.40 1.76 -3.57
N GLU A 64 16.45 1.79 -2.63
CA GLU A 64 16.18 0.68 -1.73
C GLU A 64 14.86 0.03 -2.05
N ILE A 65 14.73 -1.21 -1.66
CA ILE A 65 13.49 -1.95 -1.83
C ILE A 65 12.97 -2.33 -0.46
N LEU A 66 11.73 -1.97 -0.19
CA LEU A 66 11.08 -2.27 1.07
C LEU A 66 9.92 -3.22 0.81
N ALA A 67 9.92 -4.38 1.46
CA ALA A 67 8.83 -5.33 1.37
C ALA A 67 8.04 -5.31 2.67
N LEU A 68 6.72 -5.30 2.55
CA LEU A 68 5.85 -5.26 3.71
C LEU A 68 4.58 -6.06 3.45
N ARG A 69 3.95 -6.50 4.54
CA ARG A 69 2.67 -7.18 4.46
C ARG A 69 1.59 -6.22 4.94
N VAL A 70 0.49 -6.15 4.18
CA VAL A 70 -0.67 -5.36 4.57
C VAL A 70 -1.39 -6.11 5.68
N LEU A 71 -1.56 -5.47 6.84
CA LEU A 71 -2.26 -6.08 7.97
C LEU A 71 -3.68 -5.57 8.09
N ALA A 72 -3.90 -4.30 7.78
CA ALA A 72 -5.22 -3.69 7.94
C ALA A 72 -5.36 -2.54 6.96
N LEU A 73 -6.61 -2.20 6.68
CA LEU A 73 -6.93 -1.05 5.85
C LEU A 73 -7.33 0.11 6.76
N ALA A 74 -7.18 1.32 6.26
CA ALA A 74 -7.56 2.52 7.00
C ALA A 74 -8.48 3.36 6.15
N GLU A 75 -9.34 4.12 6.82
CA GLU A 75 -10.28 5.00 6.12
C GLU A 75 -9.73 6.41 5.97
N ARG A 76 -8.63 6.70 6.66
CA ARG A 76 -8.01 8.00 6.60
C ARG A 76 -6.55 7.88 7.04
N ARG A 77 -5.79 8.93 6.77
CA ARG A 77 -4.40 8.98 7.20
C ARG A 77 -4.36 9.32 8.68
N GLY A 78 -3.92 8.36 9.49
CA GLY A 78 -3.85 8.56 10.92
C GLY A 78 -2.47 9.03 11.36
N SER A 79 -2.25 8.97 12.66
CA SER A 79 -0.94 9.28 13.25
C SER A 79 0.08 8.22 12.86
N ALA A 80 1.36 8.51 13.10
CA ALA A 80 2.40 7.54 12.78
C ALA A 80 2.22 6.22 13.53
N PRO A 81 1.91 6.20 14.84
CA PRO A 81 1.65 4.93 15.51
C PRO A 81 0.47 4.16 14.93
N GLU A 82 -0.60 4.88 14.52
CA GLU A 82 -1.73 4.22 13.89
C GLU A 82 -1.34 3.61 12.56
N ALA A 83 -0.54 4.34 11.78
CA ALA A 83 -0.11 3.86 10.48
C ALA A 83 0.74 2.60 10.60
N GLN A 84 1.55 2.51 11.64
CA GLN A 84 2.42 1.35 11.84
C GLN A 84 1.64 0.07 12.11
N ARG A 85 0.37 0.18 12.50
CA ARG A 85 -0.48 -0.98 12.72
C ARG A 85 -1.09 -1.51 11.43
N LEU A 86 -0.92 -0.79 10.33
CA LEU A 86 -1.49 -1.20 9.06
C LEU A 86 -0.62 -2.19 8.31
N TYR A 87 0.62 -2.36 8.74
CA TYR A 87 1.56 -3.20 8.01
C TYR A 87 2.62 -3.77 8.95
N GLU A 88 3.34 -4.77 8.43
CA GLU A 88 4.55 -5.24 9.07
C GLU A 88 5.63 -5.37 8.01
N ILE A 89 6.85 -5.05 8.37
CA ILE A 89 7.98 -5.18 7.45
C ILE A 89 8.31 -6.65 7.30
N VAL A 90 8.44 -7.10 6.06
CA VAL A 90 8.78 -8.48 5.77
C VAL A 90 10.27 -8.53 5.53
N ALA A 91 10.98 -9.24 6.40
CA ALA A 91 12.41 -9.38 6.24
C ALA A 91 12.69 -10.32 5.08
N ASP A 92 13.68 -9.97 4.30
CA ASP A 92 14.09 -10.84 3.21
C ASP A 92 15.03 -11.89 3.69
#